data_af0deae3e08b53ca0d115f88ea580ff3
#
_entry.id   af0deae3e08b53ca0d115f88ea580ff3
#
_cell.length_a   1.000
_cell.length_b   1.000
_cell.length_c   1.000
_cell.angle_alpha   90.00
_cell.angle_beta   90.00
_cell.angle_gamma   90.00
#
_symmetry.space_group_name_H-M   'P 1'
#
loop_
_entity.id
_entity.type
_entity.pdbx_description
1 polymer ?
#
loop_
_entity_poly.entity_id
_entity_poly.type
_entity_poly.pdbx_seq_one_letter_code
_entity_poly.pdbx_strand_id
1 'polypeptide(L)'
;MKIPTLPTHFSMHKIQFNWDKIGQNFLSIIWQLAITTLIFYLLSHFGHKIINNYLARHNTIRNKRTKTITALINSIFQYTLIFFYLFGILSIIGVPVGTLLASAGIFSLALGMGAQGFVSDLVNGFFILSEDQFDVGDTVSINGQVGTVDQLGLRTTRLKASDGSIIYIPNRNITIVQNLAHNAIGLTINLEIYADNDFSHITKIIKEVNKSIKPEKGTVSSGPSIIGVTGQNGRTVTYGVYFKVKPEKQSIVKNLYFGKYIQ
;
A
#
# COMPACT_ATOMS: atom_id res chain seq x y z
N MET A 1 -20.80 -63.54 -2.27
CA MET A 1 -20.32 -62.17 -2.51
C MET A 1 -21.52 -61.34 -2.95
N LYS A 2 -22.15 -60.57 -2.00
CA LYS A 2 -23.36 -59.77 -2.25
C LYS A 2 -22.90 -58.38 -2.73
N ILE A 3 -23.32 -58.02 -3.93
CA ILE A 3 -23.09 -56.70 -4.51
C ILE A 3 -24.01 -55.70 -3.78
N PRO A 4 -23.50 -54.60 -3.21
CA PRO A 4 -24.37 -53.59 -2.60
C PRO A 4 -25.14 -52.84 -3.67
N THR A 5 -26.46 -52.89 -3.60
CA THR A 5 -27.37 -52.12 -4.44
C THR A 5 -27.26 -50.63 -4.08
N LEU A 6 -26.93 -49.80 -5.05
CA LEU A 6 -26.95 -48.34 -4.96
C LEU A 6 -28.36 -47.84 -4.60
N PRO A 7 -28.53 -46.88 -3.69
CA PRO A 7 -29.82 -46.30 -3.38
C PRO A 7 -30.30 -45.43 -4.55
N THR A 8 -31.39 -45.86 -5.20
CA THR A 8 -32.03 -45.19 -6.33
C THR A 8 -32.98 -44.06 -5.93
N HIS A 9 -32.80 -43.40 -4.80
CA HIS A 9 -33.62 -42.24 -4.43
C HIS A 9 -32.75 -41.00 -4.33
N PHE A 10 -32.48 -40.33 -5.47
CA PHE A 10 -32.28 -38.91 -5.52
C PHE A 10 -33.64 -38.25 -5.30
N SER A 11 -33.99 -37.92 -4.05
CA SER A 11 -35.10 -37.03 -3.77
C SER A 11 -34.73 -35.63 -4.16
N MET A 12 -35.05 -35.18 -5.36
CA MET A 12 -35.17 -33.76 -5.66
C MET A 12 -36.15 -33.17 -4.63
N HIS A 13 -35.66 -32.39 -3.69
CA HIS A 13 -36.51 -31.63 -2.80
C HIS A 13 -37.37 -30.71 -3.69
N LYS A 14 -38.63 -31.09 -3.89
CA LYS A 14 -39.64 -30.28 -4.56
C LYS A 14 -39.65 -28.93 -3.80
N ILE A 15 -39.37 -27.84 -4.50
CA ILE A 15 -39.68 -26.52 -4.04
C ILE A 15 -41.18 -26.50 -3.80
N GLN A 16 -41.62 -26.72 -2.56
CA GLN A 16 -43.02 -26.64 -2.19
C GLN A 16 -43.40 -25.17 -2.14
N PHE A 17 -43.98 -24.69 -3.22
CA PHE A 17 -44.69 -23.41 -3.25
C PHE A 17 -45.91 -23.55 -2.33
N ASN A 18 -45.89 -22.87 -1.20
CA ASN A 18 -46.93 -22.95 -0.19
C ASN A 18 -48.10 -22.01 -0.58
N TRP A 19 -48.90 -22.43 -1.54
CA TRP A 19 -50.04 -21.69 -2.11
C TRP A 19 -51.10 -21.33 -1.05
N ASP A 20 -51.27 -22.15 -0.02
CA ASP A 20 -52.21 -21.90 1.07
C ASP A 20 -51.78 -20.72 1.92
N LYS A 21 -50.48 -20.54 2.13
CA LYS A 21 -49.93 -19.39 2.83
C LYS A 21 -50.06 -18.07 2.04
N ILE A 22 -49.99 -18.16 0.73
CA ILE A 22 -50.17 -17.02 -0.18
C ILE A 22 -51.65 -16.60 -0.18
N GLY A 23 -52.59 -17.55 -0.17
CA GLY A 23 -54.03 -17.24 -0.18
C GLY A 23 -54.53 -16.61 1.13
N GLN A 24 -54.06 -17.09 2.29
CA GLN A 24 -54.53 -16.62 3.60
C GLN A 24 -53.98 -15.28 4.03
N ASN A 25 -52.85 -14.82 3.49
CA ASN A 25 -52.18 -13.56 3.88
C ASN A 25 -51.93 -12.60 2.69
N PHE A 26 -52.79 -12.67 1.65
CA PHE A 26 -52.60 -11.87 0.43
C PHE A 26 -52.44 -10.35 0.70
N LEU A 27 -53.27 -9.81 1.61
CA LEU A 27 -53.16 -8.39 2.00
C LEU A 27 -51.85 -8.09 2.71
N SER A 28 -51.39 -8.99 3.59
CA SER A 28 -50.09 -8.79 4.29
C SER A 28 -48.88 -8.86 3.36
N ILE A 29 -48.93 -9.74 2.36
CA ILE A 29 -47.88 -9.86 1.34
C ILE A 29 -47.82 -8.58 0.49
N ILE A 30 -48.98 -8.06 0.05
CA ILE A 30 -49.02 -6.80 -0.71
C ILE A 30 -48.45 -5.65 0.10
N TRP A 31 -48.81 -5.55 1.38
CA TRP A 31 -48.32 -4.51 2.26
C TRP A 31 -46.81 -4.61 2.49
N GLN A 32 -46.28 -5.83 2.71
CA GLN A 32 -44.85 -6.08 2.85
C GLN A 32 -44.08 -5.73 1.56
N LEU A 33 -44.61 -6.11 0.38
CA LEU A 33 -44.00 -5.74 -0.90
C LEU A 33 -44.00 -4.23 -1.12
N ALA A 34 -45.11 -3.54 -0.79
CA ALA A 34 -45.21 -2.09 -0.92
C ALA A 34 -44.18 -1.36 -0.03
N ILE A 35 -44.08 -1.78 1.24
CA ILE A 35 -43.10 -1.21 2.18
C ILE A 35 -41.67 -1.48 1.72
N THR A 36 -41.37 -2.73 1.35
CA THR A 36 -40.04 -3.12 0.86
C THR A 36 -39.64 -2.30 -0.38
N THR A 37 -40.55 -2.19 -1.35
CA THR A 37 -40.33 -1.40 -2.56
C THR A 37 -40.09 0.08 -2.23
N LEU A 38 -40.89 0.63 -1.31
CA LEU A 38 -40.75 2.03 -0.86
C LEU A 38 -39.38 2.26 -0.20
N ILE A 39 -38.98 1.34 0.71
CA ILE A 39 -37.66 1.44 1.39
C ILE A 39 -36.54 1.40 0.38
N PHE A 40 -36.53 0.42 -0.53
CA PHE A 40 -35.47 0.32 -1.55
C PHE A 40 -35.49 1.50 -2.55
N TYR A 41 -36.66 2.04 -2.90
CA TYR A 41 -36.77 3.25 -3.68
C TYR A 41 -36.14 4.44 -2.98
N LEU A 42 -36.44 4.64 -1.69
CA LEU A 42 -35.86 5.70 -0.89
C LEU A 42 -34.33 5.54 -0.76
N LEU A 43 -33.86 4.32 -0.47
CA LEU A 43 -32.42 4.01 -0.41
C LEU A 43 -31.72 4.31 -1.73
N SER A 44 -32.32 3.91 -2.86
CA SER A 44 -31.80 4.19 -4.19
C SER A 44 -31.75 5.70 -4.45
N HIS A 45 -32.84 6.43 -4.20
CA HIS A 45 -32.93 7.86 -4.45
C HIS A 45 -31.92 8.65 -3.60
N PHE A 46 -31.90 8.41 -2.29
CA PHE A 46 -31.00 9.11 -1.37
C PHE A 46 -29.53 8.68 -1.59
N GLY A 47 -29.29 7.39 -1.83
CA GLY A 47 -27.94 6.88 -2.07
C GLY A 47 -27.31 7.51 -3.30
N HIS A 48 -28.00 7.54 -4.44
CA HIS A 48 -27.51 8.22 -5.65
C HIS A 48 -27.27 9.71 -5.41
N LYS A 49 -28.16 10.39 -4.67
CA LYS A 49 -27.99 11.81 -4.34
C LYS A 49 -26.77 12.07 -3.48
N ILE A 50 -26.52 11.23 -2.47
CA ILE A 50 -25.34 11.32 -1.59
C ILE A 50 -24.06 11.08 -2.40
N ILE A 51 -24.01 9.99 -3.16
CA ILE A 51 -22.86 9.63 -4.00
C ILE A 51 -22.52 10.77 -4.97
N ASN A 52 -23.51 11.25 -5.71
CA ASN A 52 -23.32 12.30 -6.71
C ASN A 52 -22.90 13.62 -6.07
N ASN A 53 -23.51 14.02 -4.96
CA ASN A 53 -23.17 15.26 -4.24
C ASN A 53 -21.76 15.22 -3.64
N TYR A 54 -21.36 14.07 -3.04
CA TYR A 54 -20.03 13.89 -2.49
C TYR A 54 -18.95 13.96 -3.58
N LEU A 55 -19.15 13.25 -4.67
CA LEU A 55 -18.22 13.24 -5.80
C LEU A 55 -18.19 14.59 -6.54
N ALA A 56 -19.32 15.31 -6.63
CA ALA A 56 -19.37 16.64 -7.25
C ALA A 56 -18.62 17.69 -6.43
N ARG A 57 -18.67 17.64 -5.09
CA ARG A 57 -17.97 18.59 -4.19
C ARG A 57 -16.45 18.45 -4.24
N HIS A 58 -15.92 17.25 -4.45
CA HIS A 58 -14.47 17.00 -4.50
C HIS A 58 -13.86 17.18 -5.89
N ASN A 59 -14.66 17.47 -6.91
CA ASN A 59 -14.21 17.56 -8.28
C ASN A 59 -14.20 19.00 -8.81
N THR A 60 -13.18 19.76 -8.39
CA THR A 60 -12.90 21.09 -8.97
C THR A 60 -12.43 21.00 -10.44
N ILE A 61 -12.03 19.81 -10.89
CA ILE A 61 -11.58 19.56 -12.27
C ILE A 61 -12.43 18.43 -12.87
N ARG A 62 -13.25 18.79 -13.86
CA ARG A 62 -14.15 17.90 -14.61
C ARG A 62 -13.37 16.95 -15.53
N ASN A 63 -12.57 16.03 -14.93
CA ASN A 63 -11.77 15.06 -15.66
C ASN A 63 -12.63 13.88 -16.12
N LYS A 64 -12.39 13.37 -17.35
CA LYS A 64 -13.03 12.17 -17.92
C LYS A 64 -12.94 10.97 -16.96
N ARG A 65 -11.83 10.83 -16.22
CA ARG A 65 -11.61 9.78 -15.22
C ARG A 65 -12.61 9.82 -14.07
N THR A 66 -12.93 10.98 -13.55
CA THR A 66 -13.89 11.17 -12.47
C THR A 66 -15.29 10.74 -12.87
N LYS A 67 -15.73 11.08 -14.11
CA LYS A 67 -17.02 10.64 -14.64
C LYS A 67 -17.13 9.11 -14.68
N THR A 68 -16.07 8.44 -15.13
CA THR A 68 -16.02 6.97 -15.17
C THR A 68 -16.08 6.35 -13.77
N ILE A 69 -15.33 6.89 -12.81
CA ILE A 69 -15.35 6.41 -11.42
C ILE A 69 -16.72 6.61 -10.79
N THR A 70 -17.35 7.77 -10.99
CA THR A 70 -18.71 8.05 -10.51
C THR A 70 -19.73 7.06 -11.09
N ALA A 71 -19.64 6.80 -12.41
CA ALA A 71 -20.51 5.82 -13.06
C ALA A 71 -20.33 4.40 -12.50
N LEU A 72 -19.07 3.98 -12.28
CA LEU A 72 -18.76 2.67 -11.67
C LEU A 72 -19.32 2.55 -10.26
N ILE A 73 -19.11 3.54 -9.40
CA ILE A 73 -19.62 3.54 -8.02
C ILE A 73 -21.14 3.47 -8.01
N ASN A 74 -21.81 4.27 -8.84
CA ASN A 74 -23.26 4.25 -8.96
C ASN A 74 -23.77 2.90 -9.48
N SER A 75 -23.10 2.27 -10.44
CA SER A 75 -23.47 0.94 -10.95
C SER A 75 -23.31 -0.14 -9.89
N ILE A 76 -22.20 -0.15 -9.16
CA ILE A 76 -21.98 -1.12 -8.06
C ILE A 76 -23.06 -0.94 -6.99
N PHE A 77 -23.33 0.29 -6.57
CA PHE A 77 -24.37 0.61 -5.60
C PHE A 77 -25.75 0.12 -6.06
N GLN A 78 -26.11 0.41 -7.30
CA GLN A 78 -27.39 0.00 -7.88
C GLN A 78 -27.52 -1.51 -7.98
N TYR A 79 -26.50 -2.23 -8.45
CA TYR A 79 -26.54 -3.70 -8.54
C TYR A 79 -26.63 -4.34 -7.16
N THR A 80 -25.93 -3.79 -6.16
CA THR A 80 -26.01 -4.25 -4.77
C THR A 80 -27.44 -4.06 -4.22
N LEU A 81 -28.06 -2.91 -4.46
CA LEU A 81 -29.44 -2.65 -4.05
C LEU A 81 -30.41 -3.60 -4.75
N ILE A 82 -30.30 -3.81 -6.06
CA ILE A 82 -31.16 -4.72 -6.81
C ILE A 82 -31.03 -6.15 -6.27
N PHE A 83 -29.80 -6.58 -5.96
CA PHE A 83 -29.55 -7.89 -5.38
C PHE A 83 -30.31 -8.08 -4.05
N PHE A 84 -30.16 -7.17 -3.10
CA PHE A 84 -30.86 -7.25 -1.81
C PHE A 84 -32.38 -7.06 -1.95
N TYR A 85 -32.83 -6.21 -2.87
CA TYR A 85 -34.26 -6.06 -3.18
C TYR A 85 -34.89 -7.37 -3.67
N LEU A 86 -34.23 -8.05 -4.61
CA LEU A 86 -34.71 -9.35 -5.10
C LEU A 86 -34.75 -10.40 -3.98
N PHE A 87 -33.77 -10.43 -3.09
CA PHE A 87 -33.79 -11.30 -1.91
C PHE A 87 -34.97 -10.97 -0.97
N GLY A 88 -35.21 -9.69 -0.75
CA GLY A 88 -36.37 -9.24 0.04
C GLY A 88 -37.70 -9.72 -0.56
N ILE A 89 -37.89 -9.55 -1.87
CA ILE A 89 -39.07 -10.03 -2.57
C ILE A 89 -39.22 -11.55 -2.47
N LEU A 90 -38.15 -12.32 -2.77
CA LEU A 90 -38.18 -13.78 -2.69
C LEU A 90 -38.53 -14.27 -1.28
N SER A 91 -38.01 -13.63 -0.25
CA SER A 91 -38.33 -13.94 1.14
C SER A 91 -39.80 -13.69 1.49
N ILE A 92 -40.40 -12.59 1.01
CA ILE A 92 -41.79 -12.24 1.24
C ILE A 92 -42.72 -13.25 0.55
N ILE A 93 -42.37 -13.73 -0.63
CA ILE A 93 -43.14 -14.73 -1.38
C ILE A 93 -43.01 -16.13 -0.76
N GLY A 94 -42.12 -16.33 0.23
CA GLY A 94 -41.92 -17.59 0.94
C GLY A 94 -40.90 -18.52 0.30
N VAL A 95 -40.07 -18.01 -0.63
CA VAL A 95 -38.95 -18.79 -1.18
C VAL A 95 -37.86 -18.93 -0.09
N PRO A 96 -37.36 -20.15 0.16
CA PRO A 96 -36.30 -20.34 1.17
C PRO A 96 -34.98 -19.75 0.69
N VAL A 97 -34.72 -18.47 1.05
CA VAL A 97 -33.52 -17.73 0.62
C VAL A 97 -32.23 -18.21 1.31
N GLY A 98 -32.33 -19.08 2.32
CA GLY A 98 -31.18 -19.60 3.05
C GLY A 98 -30.14 -20.29 2.18
N THR A 99 -30.60 -21.13 1.24
CA THR A 99 -29.71 -21.83 0.28
C THR A 99 -29.05 -20.86 -0.70
N LEU A 100 -29.77 -19.81 -1.12
CA LEU A 100 -29.24 -18.76 -1.98
C LEU A 100 -28.19 -17.94 -1.24
N LEU A 101 -28.43 -17.60 0.05
CA LEU A 101 -27.47 -16.91 0.89
C LEU A 101 -26.23 -17.74 1.14
N ALA A 102 -26.36 -19.06 1.36
CA ALA A 102 -25.21 -19.95 1.48
C ALA A 102 -24.35 -19.95 0.21
N SER A 103 -24.98 -20.02 -0.96
CA SER A 103 -24.28 -19.94 -2.26
C SER A 103 -23.64 -18.57 -2.48
N ALA A 104 -24.34 -17.49 -2.12
CA ALA A 104 -23.79 -16.14 -2.16
C ALA A 104 -22.60 -15.97 -1.21
N GLY A 105 -22.58 -16.70 -0.08
CA GLY A 105 -21.44 -16.74 0.86
C GLY A 105 -20.16 -17.28 0.21
N ILE A 106 -20.27 -18.38 -0.56
CA ILE A 106 -19.13 -18.95 -1.30
C ILE A 106 -18.63 -17.96 -2.35
N PHE A 107 -19.54 -17.32 -3.08
CA PHE A 107 -19.17 -16.29 -4.06
C PHE A 107 -18.51 -15.07 -3.40
N SER A 108 -19.02 -14.64 -2.24
CA SER A 108 -18.45 -13.54 -1.45
C SER A 108 -17.04 -13.87 -0.96
N LEU A 109 -16.77 -15.14 -0.59
CA LEU A 109 -15.43 -15.58 -0.23
C LEU A 109 -14.46 -15.44 -1.41
N ALA A 110 -14.88 -15.89 -2.61
CA ALA A 110 -14.06 -15.75 -3.82
C ALA A 110 -13.78 -14.29 -4.18
N LEU A 111 -14.80 -13.41 -4.07
CA LEU A 111 -14.62 -11.96 -4.25
C LEU A 111 -13.70 -11.36 -3.19
N GLY A 112 -13.83 -11.78 -1.93
CA GLY A 112 -12.97 -11.34 -0.82
C GLY A 112 -11.51 -11.71 -1.05
N MET A 113 -11.23 -12.93 -1.51
CA MET A 113 -9.89 -13.36 -1.89
C MET A 113 -9.34 -12.52 -3.05
N GLY A 114 -10.16 -12.20 -4.04
CA GLY A 114 -9.77 -11.31 -5.15
C GLY A 114 -9.49 -9.87 -4.71
N ALA A 115 -10.22 -9.38 -3.69
CA ALA A 115 -10.06 -8.03 -3.14
C ALA A 115 -9.02 -7.93 -2.00
N GLN A 116 -8.49 -9.04 -1.52
CA GLN A 116 -7.57 -9.11 -0.37
C GLN A 116 -6.39 -8.14 -0.50
N GLY A 117 -5.79 -8.05 -1.68
CA GLY A 117 -4.67 -7.14 -1.91
C GLY A 117 -5.05 -5.66 -1.77
N PHE A 118 -6.24 -5.29 -2.19
CA PHE A 118 -6.75 -3.93 -2.02
C PHE A 118 -6.97 -3.59 -0.54
N VAL A 119 -7.60 -4.47 0.21
CA VAL A 119 -7.84 -4.29 1.66
C VAL A 119 -6.50 -4.20 2.40
N SER A 120 -5.54 -5.08 2.06
CA SER A 120 -4.19 -5.05 2.64
C SER A 120 -3.47 -3.72 2.36
N ASP A 121 -3.58 -3.18 1.13
CA ASP A 121 -3.01 -1.86 0.81
C ASP A 121 -3.58 -0.76 1.71
N LEU A 122 -4.91 -0.75 1.95
CA LEU A 122 -5.56 0.25 2.79
C LEU A 122 -5.13 0.15 4.25
N VAL A 123 -5.09 -1.07 4.79
CA VAL A 123 -4.69 -1.33 6.18
C VAL A 123 -3.23 -0.92 6.41
N ASN A 124 -2.32 -1.33 5.52
CA ASN A 124 -0.91 -0.94 5.63
C ASN A 124 -0.74 0.57 5.48
N GLY A 125 -1.44 1.21 4.53
CA GLY A 125 -1.40 2.67 4.38
C GLY A 125 -1.89 3.40 5.63
N PHE A 126 -2.94 2.89 6.29
CA PHE A 126 -3.41 3.42 7.56
C PHE A 126 -2.34 3.31 8.66
N PHE A 127 -1.67 2.14 8.80
CA PHE A 127 -0.62 1.96 9.80
C PHE A 127 0.61 2.83 9.52
N ILE A 128 1.05 2.96 8.28
CA ILE A 128 2.15 3.87 7.90
C ILE A 128 1.86 5.29 8.40
N LEU A 129 0.64 5.79 8.20
CA LEU A 129 0.23 7.12 8.62
C LEU A 129 0.03 7.23 10.14
N SER A 130 -0.53 6.21 10.78
CA SER A 130 -0.85 6.25 12.22
C SER A 130 0.38 6.06 13.12
N GLU A 131 1.39 5.36 12.62
CA GLU A 131 2.65 5.11 13.34
C GLU A 131 3.74 6.14 13.01
N ASP A 132 3.46 7.08 12.10
CA ASP A 132 4.40 8.14 11.69
C ASP A 132 5.76 7.58 11.24
N GLN A 133 5.71 6.49 10.45
CA GLN A 133 6.93 5.79 10.02
C GLN A 133 7.79 6.68 9.11
N PHE A 134 7.15 7.47 8.25
CA PHE A 134 7.77 8.48 7.38
C PHE A 134 6.71 9.43 6.81
N ASP A 135 7.11 10.65 6.49
CA ASP A 135 6.26 11.71 5.96
C ASP A 135 6.59 12.09 4.51
N VAL A 136 5.67 12.87 3.89
CA VAL A 136 5.93 13.48 2.58
C VAL A 136 7.10 14.45 2.70
N GLY A 137 8.09 14.28 1.84
CA GLY A 137 9.35 15.04 1.86
C GLY A 137 10.52 14.28 2.50
N ASP A 138 10.25 13.20 3.24
CA ASP A 138 11.31 12.38 3.81
C ASP A 138 12.09 11.62 2.74
N THR A 139 13.40 11.49 2.95
CA THR A 139 14.22 10.56 2.17
C THR A 139 14.18 9.20 2.87
N VAL A 140 13.70 8.18 2.15
CA VAL A 140 13.52 6.83 2.67
C VAL A 140 14.15 5.79 1.75
N SER A 141 14.48 4.63 2.31
CA SER A 141 14.72 3.41 1.55
C SER A 141 13.61 2.42 1.83
N ILE A 142 12.81 2.10 0.83
CA ILE A 142 11.73 1.11 0.91
C ILE A 142 12.13 -0.10 0.08
N ASN A 143 12.28 -1.26 0.74
CA ASN A 143 12.72 -2.50 0.08
C ASN A 143 13.98 -2.32 -0.78
N GLY A 144 14.92 -1.48 -0.34
CA GLY A 144 16.16 -1.16 -1.06
C GLY A 144 16.04 -0.08 -2.13
N GLN A 145 14.84 0.43 -2.42
CA GLN A 145 14.63 1.57 -3.32
C GLN A 145 14.74 2.88 -2.54
N VAL A 146 15.74 3.70 -2.87
CA VAL A 146 15.98 4.98 -2.21
C VAL A 146 15.30 6.11 -2.98
N GLY A 147 14.59 6.97 -2.28
CA GLY A 147 13.95 8.15 -2.87
C GLY A 147 13.32 9.07 -1.82
N THR A 148 12.89 10.24 -2.28
CA THR A 148 12.11 11.17 -1.46
C THR A 148 10.62 10.84 -1.60
N VAL A 149 9.91 10.77 -0.49
CA VAL A 149 8.46 10.55 -0.48
C VAL A 149 7.77 11.75 -1.12
N ASP A 150 7.20 11.53 -2.30
CA ASP A 150 6.49 12.57 -3.06
C ASP A 150 5.01 12.61 -2.69
N GLN A 151 4.42 11.45 -2.38
CA GLN A 151 3.03 11.33 -1.95
C GLN A 151 2.79 10.06 -1.11
N LEU A 152 2.06 10.22 -0.02
CA LEU A 152 1.48 9.14 0.77
C LEU A 152 -0.01 9.01 0.43
N GLY A 153 -0.39 7.88 -0.17
CA GLY A 153 -1.78 7.55 -0.44
C GLY A 153 -2.25 6.38 0.42
N LEU A 154 -3.56 6.23 0.58
CA LEU A 154 -4.13 5.10 1.32
C LEU A 154 -3.75 3.74 0.72
N ARG A 155 -3.51 3.66 -0.59
CA ARG A 155 -3.20 2.41 -1.29
C ARG A 155 -1.76 2.33 -1.78
N THR A 156 -1.16 3.45 -2.12
CA THR A 156 0.17 3.51 -2.75
C THR A 156 0.98 4.65 -2.18
N THR A 157 2.23 4.37 -1.88
CA THR A 157 3.27 5.35 -1.61
C THR A 157 4.03 5.66 -2.89
N ARG A 158 4.33 6.93 -3.13
CA ARG A 158 5.05 7.40 -4.30
C ARG A 158 6.39 7.97 -3.88
N LEU A 159 7.48 7.44 -4.44
CA LEU A 159 8.84 7.94 -4.23
C LEU A 159 9.34 8.62 -5.50
N LYS A 160 10.08 9.69 -5.31
CA LYS A 160 10.87 10.34 -6.36
C LYS A 160 12.33 9.95 -6.16
N ALA A 161 12.89 9.19 -7.11
CA ALA A 161 14.27 8.79 -7.08
C ALA A 161 15.21 9.95 -7.46
N SER A 162 16.52 9.80 -7.20
CA SER A 162 17.52 10.84 -7.49
C SER A 162 17.70 11.15 -8.97
N ASP A 163 17.37 10.20 -9.86
CA ASP A 163 17.35 10.38 -11.31
C ASP A 163 16.10 11.10 -11.84
N GLY A 164 15.16 11.46 -10.94
CA GLY A 164 13.89 12.09 -11.25
C GLY A 164 12.76 11.12 -11.60
N SER A 165 13.00 9.81 -11.64
CA SER A 165 11.96 8.81 -11.86
C SER A 165 10.99 8.73 -10.68
N ILE A 166 9.75 8.33 -10.97
CA ILE A 166 8.71 8.16 -9.95
C ILE A 166 8.43 6.67 -9.77
N ILE A 167 8.60 6.19 -8.56
CA ILE A 167 8.37 4.81 -8.16
C ILE A 167 7.03 4.73 -7.41
N TYR A 168 6.11 3.89 -7.88
CA TYR A 168 4.82 3.62 -7.24
C TYR A 168 4.89 2.30 -6.48
N ILE A 169 4.74 2.32 -5.17
CA ILE A 169 4.83 1.14 -4.31
C ILE A 169 3.46 0.91 -3.68
N PRO A 170 2.75 -0.21 -3.99
CA PRO A 170 1.57 -0.61 -3.23
C PRO A 170 1.91 -0.77 -1.75
N ASN A 171 1.10 -0.21 -0.85
CA ASN A 171 1.43 -0.19 0.59
C ASN A 171 1.60 -1.60 1.18
N ARG A 172 0.87 -2.61 0.67
CA ARG A 172 1.05 -4.02 1.07
C ARG A 172 2.44 -4.59 0.76
N ASN A 173 3.16 -3.99 -0.19
CA ASN A 173 4.50 -4.44 -0.59
C ASN A 173 5.61 -3.71 0.19
N ILE A 174 5.27 -2.80 1.09
CA ILE A 174 6.22 -2.12 1.97
C ILE A 174 6.48 -3.05 3.16
N THR A 175 7.63 -3.74 3.13
CA THR A 175 8.01 -4.71 4.17
C THR A 175 9.13 -4.18 5.06
N ILE A 176 10.04 -3.42 4.49
CA ILE A 176 11.18 -2.83 5.21
C ILE A 176 11.26 -1.35 4.81
N VAL A 177 11.26 -0.49 5.83
CA VAL A 177 11.46 0.95 5.67
C VAL A 177 12.66 1.39 6.49
N GLN A 178 13.56 2.13 5.85
CA GLN A 178 14.60 2.88 6.53
C GLN A 178 14.32 4.37 6.29
N ASN A 179 13.94 5.08 7.34
CA ASN A 179 13.83 6.53 7.28
C ASN A 179 15.21 7.15 7.41
N LEU A 180 15.65 7.82 6.34
CA LEU A 180 16.96 8.46 6.26
C LEU A 180 16.91 9.95 6.59
N ALA A 181 15.72 10.53 6.74
CA ALA A 181 15.53 11.98 6.90
C ALA A 181 15.85 12.48 8.31
N HIS A 182 15.53 11.69 9.34
CA HIS A 182 15.58 12.14 10.73
C HIS A 182 16.95 12.07 11.39
N ASN A 183 17.88 11.25 10.87
CA ASN A 183 19.17 11.04 11.49
C ASN A 183 20.33 11.24 10.51
N ALA A 184 21.46 11.74 11.03
CA ALA A 184 22.70 11.72 10.27
C ALA A 184 23.13 10.27 10.01
N ILE A 185 23.32 9.94 8.72
CA ILE A 185 23.73 8.60 8.28
C ILE A 185 25.25 8.46 8.25
N GLY A 186 25.72 7.24 8.44
CA GLY A 186 27.13 6.91 8.29
C GLY A 186 27.56 6.93 6.83
N LEU A 187 28.67 7.60 6.55
CA LEU A 187 29.35 7.57 5.25
C LEU A 187 30.78 7.11 5.49
N THR A 188 31.19 5.99 4.89
CA THR A 188 32.58 5.57 4.88
C THR A 188 33.17 5.83 3.49
N ILE A 189 34.25 6.57 3.46
CA ILE A 189 35.07 6.74 2.25
C ILE A 189 36.16 5.70 2.31
N ASN A 190 36.17 4.77 1.37
CA ASN A 190 37.17 3.72 1.24
C ASN A 190 38.22 4.14 0.21
N LEU A 191 39.47 4.13 0.62
CA LEU A 191 40.66 4.39 -0.20
C LEU A 191 41.38 3.07 -0.42
N GLU A 192 41.68 2.73 -1.68
CA GLU A 192 42.51 1.57 -1.98
C GLU A 192 43.98 2.00 -2.05
N ILE A 193 44.80 1.41 -1.18
CA ILE A 193 46.19 1.75 -0.97
C ILE A 193 47.04 0.47 -1.10
N TYR A 194 48.22 0.54 -1.69
CA TYR A 194 49.11 -0.63 -1.75
C TYR A 194 49.56 -1.05 -0.33
N ALA A 195 49.62 -2.36 -0.08
CA ALA A 195 49.90 -2.92 1.24
C ALA A 195 51.34 -2.69 1.73
N ASP A 196 52.25 -2.34 0.81
CA ASP A 196 53.65 -2.03 1.08
C ASP A 196 53.90 -0.57 1.49
N ASN A 197 52.86 0.27 1.53
CA ASN A 197 52.94 1.63 2.00
C ASN A 197 53.03 1.73 3.54
N ASP A 198 53.64 2.80 4.05
CA ASP A 198 53.64 3.13 5.45
C ASP A 198 52.30 3.76 5.89
N PHE A 199 51.48 2.96 6.55
CA PHE A 199 50.15 3.40 7.03
C PHE A 199 50.22 4.51 8.09
N SER A 200 51.33 4.63 8.84
CA SER A 200 51.51 5.75 9.77
C SER A 200 51.67 7.05 9.03
N HIS A 201 52.42 7.05 7.93
CA HIS A 201 52.58 8.20 7.06
C HIS A 201 51.26 8.59 6.37
N ILE A 202 50.56 7.61 5.81
CA ILE A 202 49.23 7.80 5.19
C ILE A 202 48.23 8.42 6.19
N THR A 203 48.23 7.88 7.43
CA THR A 203 47.36 8.41 8.49
C THR A 203 47.64 9.89 8.77
N LYS A 204 48.92 10.31 8.76
CA LYS A 204 49.32 11.73 8.92
C LYS A 204 48.80 12.57 7.77
N ILE A 205 49.01 12.16 6.54
CA ILE A 205 48.52 12.86 5.34
C ILE A 205 47.00 13.06 5.42
N ILE A 206 46.24 11.97 5.67
CA ILE A 206 44.78 12.06 5.78
C ILE A 206 44.34 13.02 6.89
N LYS A 207 45.05 13.05 8.04
CA LYS A 207 44.76 14.00 9.11
C LYS A 207 45.03 15.47 8.67
N GLU A 208 46.07 15.72 7.93
CA GLU A 208 46.39 17.03 7.39
C GLU A 208 45.36 17.50 6.36
N VAL A 209 45.00 16.61 5.41
CA VAL A 209 43.94 16.87 4.43
C VAL A 209 42.63 17.16 5.13
N ASN A 210 42.26 16.36 6.14
CA ASN A 210 41.02 16.56 6.92
C ASN A 210 41.00 17.97 7.59
N LYS A 211 42.12 18.48 8.07
CA LYS A 211 42.22 19.81 8.66
C LYS A 211 42.09 20.91 7.62
N SER A 212 42.55 20.66 6.38
CA SER A 212 42.52 21.66 5.29
C SER A 212 41.11 21.86 4.72
N ILE A 213 40.23 20.84 4.83
CA ILE A 213 38.90 20.89 4.28
C ILE A 213 37.95 21.56 5.30
N LYS A 214 37.25 22.59 4.87
CA LYS A 214 36.18 23.24 5.64
C LYS A 214 34.85 22.97 4.93
N PRO A 215 34.11 21.91 5.34
CA PRO A 215 32.79 21.66 4.76
C PRO A 215 31.82 22.79 5.14
N GLU A 216 30.82 23.01 4.31
CA GLU A 216 29.72 23.92 4.60
C GLU A 216 29.07 23.56 5.94
N LYS A 217 28.75 24.61 6.75
CA LYS A 217 28.19 24.43 8.09
C LYS A 217 26.92 23.56 8.05
N GLY A 218 26.88 22.53 8.86
CA GLY A 218 25.73 21.61 8.93
C GLY A 218 25.74 20.48 7.90
N THR A 219 26.76 20.36 7.04
CA THR A 219 26.91 19.28 6.07
C THR A 219 27.42 17.98 6.71
N VAL A 220 28.39 18.10 7.60
CA VAL A 220 28.96 17.00 8.39
C VAL A 220 28.50 17.15 9.83
N SER A 221 27.81 16.13 10.35
CA SER A 221 27.33 16.10 11.73
C SER A 221 28.40 15.62 12.72
N SER A 222 29.29 14.71 12.28
CA SER A 222 30.42 14.21 13.06
C SER A 222 31.48 13.61 12.12
N GLY A 223 32.75 13.69 12.52
CA GLY A 223 33.90 13.23 11.74
C GLY A 223 34.64 14.38 11.07
N PRO A 224 35.64 14.11 10.22
CA PRO A 224 36.16 12.80 9.78
C PRO A 224 36.84 11.99 10.89
N SER A 225 36.50 10.72 11.00
CA SER A 225 37.11 9.76 11.92
C SER A 225 37.82 8.68 11.10
N ILE A 226 39.13 8.50 11.35
CA ILE A 226 39.91 7.49 10.65
C ILE A 226 39.62 6.14 11.25
N ILE A 227 39.09 5.18 10.46
CA ILE A 227 38.88 3.78 10.86
C ILE A 227 40.21 3.01 10.74
N GLY A 228 41.01 3.33 9.72
CA GLY A 228 42.20 2.59 9.34
C GLY A 228 41.93 1.50 8.32
N VAL A 229 42.73 0.43 8.31
CA VAL A 229 42.57 -0.70 7.39
C VAL A 229 41.31 -1.48 7.74
N THR A 230 40.39 -1.59 6.76
CA THR A 230 39.10 -2.26 6.89
C THR A 230 39.01 -3.57 6.11
N GLY A 231 39.94 -3.78 5.14
CA GLY A 231 39.99 -4.98 4.33
C GLY A 231 41.25 -5.03 3.48
N GLN A 232 41.51 -6.19 2.88
CA GLN A 232 42.60 -6.42 1.96
C GLN A 232 42.11 -7.19 0.74
N ASN A 233 42.58 -6.77 -0.44
CA ASN A 233 42.32 -7.46 -1.71
C ASN A 233 43.63 -7.57 -2.51
N GLY A 234 44.24 -8.75 -2.45
CA GLY A 234 45.55 -9.00 -3.05
C GLY A 234 46.64 -8.08 -2.49
N ARG A 235 47.21 -7.21 -3.33
CA ARG A 235 48.26 -6.26 -2.98
C ARG A 235 47.73 -4.88 -2.50
N THR A 236 46.39 -4.69 -2.48
CA THR A 236 45.79 -3.48 -2.01
C THR A 236 45.08 -3.71 -0.70
N VAL A 237 45.04 -2.70 0.15
CA VAL A 237 44.25 -2.65 1.37
C VAL A 237 43.22 -1.51 1.25
N THR A 238 42.05 -1.76 1.81
CA THR A 238 41.01 -0.74 1.92
C THR A 238 41.22 0.04 3.21
N TYR A 239 41.42 1.34 3.09
CA TYR A 239 41.60 2.26 4.22
C TYR A 239 40.38 3.15 4.37
N GLY A 240 39.66 3.05 5.50
CA GLY A 240 38.38 3.68 5.72
C GLY A 240 38.47 5.00 6.49
N VAL A 241 37.74 6.01 6.04
CA VAL A 241 37.47 7.26 6.78
C VAL A 241 35.96 7.43 6.93
N TYR A 242 35.50 7.57 8.17
CA TYR A 242 34.09 7.59 8.53
C TYR A 242 33.60 9.00 8.84
N PHE A 243 32.38 9.27 8.42
CA PHE A 243 31.65 10.51 8.66
C PHE A 243 30.23 10.21 9.10
N LYS A 244 29.62 11.09 9.87
CA LYS A 244 28.16 11.20 9.98
C LYS A 244 27.71 12.44 9.22
N VAL A 245 26.86 12.24 8.23
CA VAL A 245 26.42 13.30 7.31
C VAL A 245 24.92 13.30 7.17
N LYS A 246 24.33 14.44 6.79
CA LYS A 246 22.93 14.46 6.41
C LYS A 246 22.75 13.67 5.10
N PRO A 247 21.63 12.89 4.94
CA PRO A 247 21.39 12.03 3.77
C PRO A 247 21.53 12.78 2.44
N GLU A 248 20.93 13.95 2.33
CA GLU A 248 20.95 14.79 1.13
C GLU A 248 22.32 15.34 0.77
N LYS A 249 23.26 15.36 1.72
CA LYS A 249 24.63 15.88 1.56
C LYS A 249 25.68 14.77 1.38
N GLN A 250 25.30 13.49 1.43
CA GLN A 250 26.21 12.35 1.37
C GLN A 250 27.12 12.39 0.14
N SER A 251 26.55 12.59 -1.04
CA SER A 251 27.31 12.63 -2.31
C SER A 251 28.26 13.82 -2.37
N ILE A 252 27.83 14.97 -1.84
CA ILE A 252 28.64 16.18 -1.81
C ILE A 252 29.87 15.96 -0.93
N VAL A 253 29.67 15.42 0.28
CA VAL A 253 30.77 15.13 1.22
C VAL A 253 31.72 14.08 0.64
N LYS A 254 31.16 12.99 0.08
CA LYS A 254 31.96 11.94 -0.56
C LYS A 254 32.87 12.52 -1.64
N ASN A 255 32.31 13.28 -2.57
CA ASN A 255 33.08 13.81 -3.69
C ASN A 255 34.15 14.86 -3.23
N LEU A 256 33.77 15.70 -2.26
CA LEU A 256 34.68 16.71 -1.71
C LEU A 256 35.91 16.09 -1.04
N TYR A 257 35.71 15.12 -0.15
CA TYR A 257 36.79 14.47 0.59
C TYR A 257 37.56 13.47 -0.26
N PHE A 258 36.86 12.63 -1.02
CA PHE A 258 37.50 11.67 -1.91
C PHE A 258 38.41 12.34 -2.94
N GLY A 259 37.90 13.40 -3.58
CA GLY A 259 38.70 14.18 -4.52
C GLY A 259 39.98 14.79 -3.92
N LYS A 260 39.97 15.11 -2.61
CA LYS A 260 41.14 15.65 -1.90
C LYS A 260 42.09 14.55 -1.40
N TYR A 261 41.60 13.35 -1.12
CA TYR A 261 42.44 12.24 -0.69
C TYR A 261 43.27 11.63 -1.83
N ILE A 262 42.84 11.76 -3.09
CA ILE A 262 43.53 11.24 -4.26
C ILE A 262 44.47 12.27 -4.94
N GLN A 263 44.49 13.52 -4.46
CA GLN A 263 45.46 14.56 -4.88
C GLN A 263 46.75 14.46 -4.08
#